data_0212d0b5579401790e0969610d227826
#
_entry.id   0212d0b5579401790e0969610d227826
#
_cell.length_a   1.000
_cell.length_b   1.000
_cell.length_c   1.000
_cell.angle_alpha   90.00
_cell.angle_beta   90.00
_cell.angle_gamma   90.00
#
_symmetry.space_group_name_H-M   'P 1'
#
loop_
_entity.id
_entity.type
_entity.pdbx_description
1 polymer ?
#
loop_
_entity_poly.entity_id
_entity_poly.type
_entity_poly.pdbx_seq_one_letter_code
_entity_poly.pdbx_strand_id
1 'polypeptide(L)'
;LKLLDGHERIVAVTPHKRGELFEELPVERFETHTRAFIKVEDGCNRQCAYCVIPRARGPVRSRAEASILNELHQLAAAGYREVVLSAISLPSYGLDTGTNLVELVEKCAQVEGIQRIRLGSLDPDMLTPEFITRLAAVDKLCPQFHLSLQSGCSATLRRMRRVYTAEQYAKVVADLRAAYGERPVSFTTDCICGFPGETVADFEESCAFLKEIGFLKVHVFPYSRRSGTPAYDFPDQVHEREKQDRSRKMNALAEDIRRDVLKGYEGMEDEVLLETPLSETLFTGYTRLYIPVVVSAPGHESGQIVHVTLGEYDGERVRAALC
;
A
#
# COMPACT_ATOMS: atom_id res chain seq x y z
N LEU A 1 -14.27 -20.22 28.61
CA LEU A 1 -15.70 -20.31 28.98
C LEU A 1 -15.98 -19.71 30.35
N LYS A 2 -15.08 -19.83 31.37
CA LYS A 2 -15.26 -19.20 32.69
C LYS A 2 -15.28 -17.67 32.70
N LEU A 3 -14.92 -17.01 31.61
CA LEU A 3 -14.89 -15.54 31.47
C LEU A 3 -16.24 -14.94 31.06
N LEU A 4 -17.24 -15.76 30.72
CA LEU A 4 -18.54 -15.31 30.21
C LEU A 4 -19.66 -15.29 31.26
N ASP A 5 -19.40 -15.81 32.45
CA ASP A 5 -20.43 -15.98 33.51
C ASP A 5 -20.61 -14.76 34.45
N GLY A 6 -19.86 -13.67 34.22
CA GLY A 6 -19.95 -12.45 35.03
C GLY A 6 -20.50 -11.26 34.26
N HIS A 7 -21.36 -10.45 34.87
CA HIS A 7 -21.87 -9.18 34.33
C HIS A 7 -20.81 -8.05 34.26
N GLU A 8 -19.55 -8.32 34.57
CA GLU A 8 -18.45 -7.34 34.52
C GLU A 8 -17.79 -7.33 33.13
N ARG A 9 -17.51 -6.12 32.64
CA ARG A 9 -16.76 -5.92 31.39
C ARG A 9 -15.34 -6.40 31.57
N ILE A 10 -15.01 -7.57 31.04
CA ILE A 10 -13.68 -8.13 31.05
C ILE A 10 -12.88 -7.57 29.89
N VAL A 11 -11.75 -6.92 30.18
CA VAL A 11 -10.75 -6.50 29.17
C VAL A 11 -9.51 -7.36 29.39
N ALA A 12 -9.36 -8.40 28.56
CA ALA A 12 -8.21 -9.31 28.58
C ALA A 12 -7.31 -9.02 27.38
N VAL A 13 -6.66 -7.86 27.36
CA VAL A 13 -5.69 -7.49 26.33
C VAL A 13 -4.29 -7.59 26.95
N THR A 14 -3.49 -8.53 26.46
CA THR A 14 -2.09 -8.69 26.86
C THR A 14 -1.20 -7.96 25.86
N PRO A 15 -0.30 -7.08 26.31
CA PRO A 15 0.67 -6.46 25.41
C PRO A 15 1.58 -7.50 24.78
N HIS A 16 1.79 -7.41 23.47
CA HIS A 16 2.73 -8.28 22.76
C HIS A 16 4.17 -8.05 23.23
N LYS A 17 4.91 -9.15 23.34
CA LYS A 17 6.30 -9.15 23.80
C LYS A 17 7.26 -9.54 22.67
N ARG A 18 8.52 -9.17 22.85
CA ARG A 18 9.59 -9.61 21.93
C ARG A 18 9.75 -11.13 22.00
N GLY A 19 9.84 -11.79 20.83
CA GLY A 19 9.97 -13.25 20.72
C GLY A 19 8.63 -14.01 20.69
N GLU A 20 7.48 -13.32 20.72
CA GLU A 20 6.21 -13.96 20.40
C GLU A 20 6.19 -14.37 18.92
N LEU A 21 5.58 -15.51 18.64
CA LEU A 21 5.40 -15.98 17.29
C LEU A 21 4.27 -15.21 16.58
N PHE A 22 4.34 -15.19 15.26
CA PHE A 22 3.24 -14.68 14.42
C PHE A 22 1.99 -15.53 14.65
N GLU A 23 0.84 -14.87 14.84
CA GLU A 23 -0.45 -15.55 14.98
C GLU A 23 -0.97 -15.94 13.60
N GLU A 24 -1.00 -17.23 13.32
CA GLU A 24 -1.45 -17.76 12.03
C GLU A 24 -2.97 -17.87 11.98
N LEU A 25 -3.58 -17.15 11.05
CA LEU A 25 -5.00 -17.20 10.72
C LEU A 25 -5.11 -17.44 9.20
N PRO A 26 -4.93 -18.68 8.74
CA PRO A 26 -4.99 -19.01 7.32
C PRO A 26 -6.40 -18.76 6.78
N VAL A 27 -6.47 -18.22 5.56
CA VAL A 27 -7.72 -17.97 4.85
C VAL A 27 -7.77 -18.88 3.64
N GLU A 28 -8.74 -19.79 3.61
CA GLU A 28 -8.91 -20.73 2.50
C GLU A 28 -9.60 -20.10 1.30
N ARG A 29 -10.49 -19.13 1.52
CA ARG A 29 -11.26 -18.46 0.48
C ARG A 29 -11.74 -17.08 0.93
N PHE A 30 -11.73 -16.11 0.02
CA PHE A 30 -12.36 -14.81 0.19
C PHE A 30 -13.70 -14.78 -0.54
N GLU A 31 -14.79 -14.51 0.16
CA GLU A 31 -16.15 -14.56 -0.42
C GLU A 31 -16.41 -13.46 -1.46
N THR A 32 -15.76 -12.31 -1.32
CA THR A 32 -16.05 -11.09 -2.10
C THR A 32 -14.87 -10.53 -2.89
N HIS A 33 -13.70 -11.17 -2.81
CA HIS A 33 -12.48 -10.65 -3.44
C HIS A 33 -11.96 -11.59 -4.53
N THR A 34 -11.62 -11.02 -5.67
CA THR A 34 -10.93 -11.71 -6.78
C THR A 34 -9.42 -11.77 -6.58
N ARG A 35 -8.89 -10.95 -5.68
CA ARG A 35 -7.50 -10.97 -5.20
C ARG A 35 -7.45 -11.57 -3.80
N ALA A 36 -6.46 -12.40 -3.54
CA ALA A 36 -6.20 -12.91 -2.20
C ALA A 36 -5.24 -12.00 -1.44
N PHE A 37 -5.45 -11.85 -0.13
CA PHE A 37 -4.59 -11.07 0.76
C PHE A 37 -3.89 -12.00 1.73
N ILE A 38 -2.57 -12.01 1.73
CA ILE A 38 -1.75 -12.82 2.63
C ILE A 38 -1.02 -11.89 3.58
N LYS A 39 -1.32 -12.02 4.87
CA LYS A 39 -0.61 -11.31 5.93
C LYS A 39 0.70 -12.06 6.22
N VAL A 40 1.82 -11.40 5.97
CA VAL A 40 3.16 -11.99 6.12
C VAL A 40 3.92 -11.49 7.35
N GLU A 41 3.53 -10.35 7.91
CA GLU A 41 4.17 -9.75 9.09
C GLU A 41 3.12 -9.00 9.93
N ASP A 42 3.36 -8.92 11.24
CA ASP A 42 2.61 -8.07 12.19
C ASP A 42 3.58 -7.36 13.14
N GLY A 43 3.13 -6.20 13.61
CA GLY A 43 3.90 -5.37 14.52
C GLY A 43 4.75 -4.32 13.80
N CYS A 44 5.44 -3.47 14.57
CA CYS A 44 6.30 -2.43 14.02
C CYS A 44 7.32 -1.97 15.07
N ASN A 45 8.59 -1.88 14.68
CA ASN A 45 9.67 -1.39 15.53
C ASN A 45 9.90 0.13 15.40
N ARG A 46 9.12 0.84 14.56
CA ARG A 46 9.26 2.27 14.37
C ARG A 46 8.64 3.07 15.51
N GLN A 47 9.09 4.31 15.66
CA GLN A 47 8.64 5.23 16.71
C GLN A 47 8.07 6.52 16.13
N CYS A 48 7.27 6.42 15.06
CA CYS A 48 6.61 7.57 14.45
C CYS A 48 5.75 8.30 15.48
N ALA A 49 5.89 9.63 15.56
CA ALA A 49 5.31 10.43 16.62
C ALA A 49 3.77 10.39 16.71
N TYR A 50 3.10 10.08 15.61
CA TYR A 50 1.63 10.01 15.50
C TYR A 50 1.06 8.61 15.65
N CYS A 51 1.91 7.56 15.67
CA CYS A 51 1.48 6.18 15.47
C CYS A 51 1.35 5.42 16.79
N VAL A 52 0.21 4.77 16.99
CA VAL A 52 -0.07 3.92 18.16
C VAL A 52 0.28 2.44 17.90
N ILE A 53 0.56 2.07 16.67
CA ILE A 53 0.75 0.68 16.23
C ILE A 53 1.80 -0.08 17.05
N PRO A 54 3.00 0.45 17.33
CA PRO A 54 3.99 -0.28 18.14
C PRO A 54 3.48 -0.66 19.54
N ARG A 55 2.59 0.15 20.12
CA ARG A 55 1.97 -0.14 21.42
C ARG A 55 0.81 -1.13 21.30
N ALA A 56 0.05 -1.06 20.19
CA ALA A 56 -1.14 -1.89 20.01
C ALA A 56 -0.81 -3.28 19.46
N ARG A 57 0.18 -3.36 18.56
CA ARG A 57 0.57 -4.59 17.84
C ARG A 57 1.91 -5.17 18.31
N GLY A 58 2.67 -4.40 19.08
CA GLY A 58 3.98 -4.83 19.58
C GLY A 58 5.08 -4.83 18.50
N PRO A 59 6.22 -5.51 18.79
CA PRO A 59 7.36 -5.60 17.89
C PRO A 59 7.04 -6.43 16.64
N VAL A 60 7.89 -6.28 15.61
CA VAL A 60 7.86 -7.08 14.38
C VAL A 60 7.84 -8.57 14.68
N ARG A 61 6.93 -9.27 14.04
CA ARG A 61 6.78 -10.73 14.04
C ARG A 61 6.52 -11.19 12.62
N SER A 62 7.47 -11.84 12.01
CA SER A 62 7.36 -12.40 10.67
C SER A 62 6.68 -13.75 10.70
N ARG A 63 5.79 -13.98 9.75
CA ARG A 63 5.19 -15.29 9.50
C ARG A 63 6.22 -16.22 8.88
N ALA A 64 6.20 -17.50 9.25
CA ALA A 64 7.10 -18.49 8.68
C ALA A 64 6.90 -18.61 7.16
N GLU A 65 7.99 -18.57 6.41
CA GLU A 65 7.99 -18.62 4.95
C GLU A 65 7.23 -19.86 4.41
N ALA A 66 7.50 -21.03 5.00
CA ALA A 66 6.82 -22.27 4.61
C ALA A 66 5.29 -22.19 4.77
N SER A 67 4.81 -21.50 5.81
CA SER A 67 3.38 -21.26 6.03
C SER A 67 2.79 -20.34 4.95
N ILE A 68 3.51 -19.26 4.58
CA ILE A 68 3.10 -18.34 3.51
C ILE A 68 3.01 -19.07 2.17
N LEU A 69 4.03 -19.85 1.81
CA LEU A 69 4.07 -20.58 0.55
C LEU A 69 2.99 -21.65 0.48
N ASN A 70 2.71 -22.35 1.60
CA ASN A 70 1.63 -23.32 1.65
C ASN A 70 0.26 -22.67 1.40
N GLU A 71 -0.03 -21.54 2.05
CA GLU A 71 -1.26 -20.78 1.80
C GLU A 71 -1.34 -20.30 0.35
N LEU A 72 -0.22 -19.85 -0.22
CA LEU A 72 -0.15 -19.42 -1.61
C LEU A 72 -0.53 -20.56 -2.58
N HIS A 73 -0.02 -21.78 -2.35
CA HIS A 73 -0.38 -22.95 -3.14
C HIS A 73 -1.88 -23.29 -3.02
N GLN A 74 -2.46 -23.19 -1.83
CA GLN A 74 -3.89 -23.41 -1.61
C GLN A 74 -4.74 -22.37 -2.37
N LEU A 75 -4.36 -21.09 -2.30
CA LEU A 75 -5.04 -20.01 -3.01
C LEU A 75 -4.92 -20.17 -4.54
N ALA A 76 -3.75 -20.56 -5.05
CA ALA A 76 -3.56 -20.86 -6.46
C ALA A 76 -4.46 -22.02 -6.93
N ALA A 77 -4.55 -23.10 -6.13
CA ALA A 77 -5.45 -24.23 -6.39
C ALA A 77 -6.93 -23.83 -6.32
N ALA A 78 -7.29 -22.86 -5.49
CA ALA A 78 -8.63 -22.27 -5.42
C ALA A 78 -8.94 -21.29 -6.58
N GLY A 79 -8.00 -21.07 -7.51
CA GLY A 79 -8.19 -20.28 -8.72
C GLY A 79 -7.79 -18.81 -8.62
N TYR A 80 -7.22 -18.34 -7.49
CA TYR A 80 -6.71 -16.98 -7.39
C TYR A 80 -5.49 -16.77 -8.29
N ARG A 81 -5.52 -15.68 -9.08
CA ARG A 81 -4.45 -15.31 -10.01
C ARG A 81 -3.56 -14.19 -9.47
N GLU A 82 -4.10 -13.34 -8.61
CA GLU A 82 -3.40 -12.22 -8.00
C GLU A 82 -3.42 -12.34 -6.48
N VAL A 83 -2.24 -12.12 -5.85
CA VAL A 83 -2.09 -12.07 -4.40
C VAL A 83 -1.48 -10.75 -3.97
N VAL A 84 -1.91 -10.26 -2.82
CA VAL A 84 -1.37 -9.07 -2.16
C VAL A 84 -0.67 -9.50 -0.89
N LEU A 85 0.64 -9.32 -0.82
CA LEU A 85 1.40 -9.50 0.41
C LEU A 85 1.18 -8.26 1.29
N SER A 86 0.58 -8.46 2.44
CA SER A 86 0.20 -7.39 3.37
C SER A 86 0.88 -7.55 4.72
N ALA A 87 1.13 -6.43 5.38
CA ALA A 87 1.75 -6.36 6.69
C ALA A 87 1.48 -5.01 7.37
N ILE A 88 1.86 -4.88 8.61
CA ILE A 88 1.91 -3.57 9.29
C ILE A 88 3.13 -2.74 8.80
N SER A 89 4.27 -3.39 8.61
CA SER A 89 5.49 -2.79 8.04
C SER A 89 6.14 -3.81 7.12
N LEU A 90 5.61 -3.94 5.90
CA LEU A 90 5.99 -5.00 4.98
C LEU A 90 7.49 -5.14 4.74
N PRO A 91 8.28 -4.04 4.60
CA PRO A 91 9.73 -4.17 4.45
C PRO A 91 10.44 -4.69 5.69
N SER A 92 9.76 -4.73 6.84
CA SER A 92 10.30 -5.29 8.08
C SER A 92 10.20 -6.82 8.16
N TYR A 93 9.54 -7.45 7.19
CA TYR A 93 9.50 -8.92 7.10
C TYR A 93 10.92 -9.51 7.11
N GLY A 94 11.12 -10.48 7.96
CA GLY A 94 12.39 -11.20 8.09
C GLY A 94 13.40 -10.60 9.06
N LEU A 95 13.20 -9.36 9.56
CA LEU A 95 14.12 -8.72 10.51
C LEU A 95 14.31 -9.52 11.83
N ASP A 96 13.29 -10.26 12.24
CA ASP A 96 13.28 -11.10 13.44
C ASP A 96 13.69 -12.56 13.17
N THR A 97 13.70 -12.98 11.90
CA THR A 97 14.00 -14.37 11.49
C THR A 97 15.27 -14.53 10.66
N GLY A 98 15.91 -13.42 10.27
CA GLY A 98 17.17 -13.42 9.50
C GLY A 98 16.98 -13.66 7.98
N THR A 99 15.78 -13.43 7.46
CA THR A 99 15.45 -13.39 6.02
C THR A 99 15.03 -11.97 5.63
N ASN A 100 14.45 -11.78 4.45
CA ASN A 100 13.97 -10.48 4.00
C ASN A 100 12.80 -10.60 3.01
N LEU A 101 12.13 -9.47 2.78
CA LEU A 101 10.96 -9.41 1.90
C LEU A 101 11.28 -9.79 0.45
N VAL A 102 12.46 -9.44 -0.08
CA VAL A 102 12.83 -9.74 -1.47
C VAL A 102 12.90 -11.24 -1.70
N GLU A 103 13.58 -11.96 -0.79
CA GLU A 103 13.66 -13.43 -0.85
C GLU A 103 12.27 -14.07 -0.80
N LEU A 104 11.38 -13.54 0.05
CA LEU A 104 9.99 -14.00 0.09
C LEU A 104 9.28 -13.79 -1.25
N VAL A 105 9.38 -12.58 -1.83
CA VAL A 105 8.73 -12.24 -3.11
C VAL A 105 9.25 -13.13 -4.25
N GLU A 106 10.57 -13.35 -4.32
CA GLU A 106 11.19 -14.23 -5.30
C GLU A 106 10.65 -15.67 -5.21
N LYS A 107 10.49 -16.20 -3.98
CA LYS A 107 9.91 -17.54 -3.75
C LYS A 107 8.41 -17.59 -4.04
N CYS A 108 7.65 -16.57 -3.65
CA CYS A 108 6.23 -16.47 -3.99
C CYS A 108 6.03 -16.45 -5.52
N ALA A 109 6.93 -15.84 -6.27
CA ALA A 109 6.88 -15.80 -7.73
C ALA A 109 7.07 -17.18 -8.40
N GLN A 110 7.65 -18.16 -7.70
CA GLN A 110 7.80 -19.53 -8.22
C GLN A 110 6.51 -20.34 -8.10
N VAL A 111 5.53 -19.89 -7.33
CA VAL A 111 4.28 -20.63 -7.16
C VAL A 111 3.48 -20.62 -8.47
N GLU A 112 3.22 -21.82 -8.99
CA GLU A 112 2.37 -22.01 -10.17
C GLU A 112 0.93 -21.60 -9.88
N GLY A 113 0.24 -21.07 -10.91
CA GLY A 113 -1.14 -20.59 -10.80
C GLY A 113 -1.25 -19.14 -10.35
N ILE A 114 -0.33 -18.62 -9.53
CA ILE A 114 -0.24 -17.18 -9.24
C ILE A 114 0.44 -16.49 -10.41
N GLN A 115 -0.22 -15.49 -10.98
CA GLN A 115 0.26 -14.70 -12.13
C GLN A 115 0.72 -13.31 -11.73
N ARG A 116 0.18 -12.76 -10.63
CA ARG A 116 0.51 -11.43 -10.14
C ARG A 116 0.75 -11.41 -8.64
N ILE A 117 1.76 -10.68 -8.23
CA ILE A 117 2.06 -10.37 -6.84
C ILE A 117 1.99 -8.87 -6.67
N ARG A 118 1.33 -8.41 -5.63
CA ARG A 118 1.25 -7.00 -5.26
C ARG A 118 1.75 -6.83 -3.83
N LEU A 119 2.43 -5.72 -3.58
CA LEU A 119 2.93 -5.39 -2.25
C LEU A 119 2.01 -4.39 -1.56
N GLY A 120 1.83 -4.56 -0.27
CA GLY A 120 1.27 -3.53 0.61
C GLY A 120 2.22 -2.35 0.78
N SER A 121 2.01 -1.57 1.85
CA SER A 121 2.78 -0.34 2.07
C SER A 121 4.25 -0.61 2.34
N LEU A 122 5.10 0.17 1.66
CA LEU A 122 6.56 0.14 1.81
C LEU A 122 7.06 1.44 2.44
N ASP A 123 8.04 1.32 3.31
CA ASP A 123 8.78 2.46 3.86
C ASP A 123 9.99 2.76 2.98
N PRO A 124 10.17 3.99 2.46
CA PRO A 124 11.18 4.30 1.45
C PRO A 124 12.62 4.09 1.94
N ASP A 125 12.90 4.31 3.21
CA ASP A 125 14.24 4.15 3.81
C ASP A 125 14.73 2.68 3.88
N MET A 126 13.85 1.72 3.67
CA MET A 126 14.20 0.30 3.63
C MET A 126 14.42 -0.22 2.19
N LEU A 127 14.17 0.61 1.19
CA LEU A 127 14.34 0.25 -0.23
C LEU A 127 15.76 0.60 -0.70
N THR A 128 16.70 -0.30 -0.46
CA THR A 128 18.08 -0.13 -0.96
C THR A 128 18.14 -0.34 -2.49
N PRO A 129 19.17 0.16 -3.19
CA PRO A 129 19.33 -0.08 -4.63
C PRO A 129 19.35 -1.57 -4.99
N GLU A 130 19.96 -2.42 -4.17
CA GLU A 130 19.95 -3.88 -4.35
C GLU A 130 18.53 -4.45 -4.22
N PHE A 131 17.80 -4.04 -3.18
CA PHE A 131 16.41 -4.42 -2.97
C PHE A 131 15.53 -4.07 -4.17
N ILE A 132 15.65 -2.82 -4.68
CA ILE A 132 14.91 -2.32 -5.84
C ILE A 132 15.25 -3.14 -7.10
N THR A 133 16.53 -3.39 -7.37
CA THR A 133 16.98 -4.15 -8.55
C THR A 133 16.42 -5.57 -8.54
N ARG A 134 16.46 -6.25 -7.40
CA ARG A 134 15.92 -7.61 -7.26
C ARG A 134 14.41 -7.64 -7.44
N LEU A 135 13.67 -6.70 -6.84
CA LEU A 135 12.22 -6.61 -7.05
C LEU A 135 11.86 -6.37 -8.51
N ALA A 136 12.57 -5.48 -9.21
CA ALA A 136 12.31 -5.16 -10.61
C ALA A 136 12.58 -6.35 -11.56
N ALA A 137 13.37 -7.33 -11.13
CA ALA A 137 13.63 -8.57 -11.85
C ALA A 137 12.53 -9.63 -11.68
N VAL A 138 11.56 -9.43 -10.79
CA VAL A 138 10.46 -10.37 -10.57
C VAL A 138 9.30 -10.06 -11.52
N ASP A 139 9.14 -10.83 -12.59
CA ASP A 139 8.14 -10.57 -13.65
C ASP A 139 6.68 -10.57 -13.13
N LYS A 140 6.37 -11.45 -12.18
CA LYS A 140 5.02 -11.52 -11.57
C LYS A 140 4.72 -10.35 -10.65
N LEU A 141 5.73 -9.58 -10.21
CA LEU A 141 5.51 -8.40 -9.37
C LEU A 141 4.86 -7.28 -10.18
N CYS A 142 3.74 -6.79 -9.69
CA CYS A 142 3.10 -5.63 -10.28
C CYS A 142 3.96 -4.37 -10.08
N PRO A 143 4.23 -3.58 -11.14
CA PRO A 143 5.06 -2.37 -11.05
C PRO A 143 4.27 -1.20 -10.45
N GLN A 144 3.69 -1.43 -9.29
CA GLN A 144 2.92 -0.46 -8.51
C GLN A 144 3.39 -0.52 -7.07
N PHE A 145 3.75 0.62 -6.52
CA PHE A 145 4.29 0.72 -5.17
C PHE A 145 3.49 1.73 -4.34
N HIS A 146 2.98 1.27 -3.21
CA HIS A 146 2.47 2.18 -2.19
C HIS A 146 3.64 2.55 -1.27
N LEU A 147 4.21 3.75 -1.45
CA LEU A 147 5.32 4.25 -0.65
C LEU A 147 4.79 5.24 0.40
N SER A 148 5.01 4.94 1.68
CA SER A 148 4.54 5.78 2.79
C SER A 148 5.32 7.11 2.85
N LEU A 149 4.74 8.21 2.32
CA LEU A 149 5.35 9.55 2.35
C LEU A 149 5.11 10.27 3.67
N GLN A 150 3.86 10.35 4.08
CA GLN A 150 3.32 11.05 5.25
C GLN A 150 3.34 12.58 5.14
N SER A 151 4.38 13.20 4.58
CA SER A 151 4.49 14.63 4.26
C SER A 151 5.57 14.86 3.19
N GLY A 152 5.35 15.78 2.27
CA GLY A 152 6.35 16.20 1.29
C GLY A 152 7.33 17.26 1.84
N CYS A 153 7.16 17.70 3.10
CA CYS A 153 8.06 18.67 3.75
C CYS A 153 8.99 17.95 4.74
N SER A 154 10.30 18.04 4.51
CA SER A 154 11.33 17.39 5.32
C SER A 154 11.33 17.89 6.78
N ALA A 155 10.94 19.13 7.07
CA ALA A 155 10.80 19.65 8.43
C ALA A 155 9.63 18.96 9.16
N THR A 156 8.50 18.73 8.49
CA THR A 156 7.35 18.01 9.04
C THR A 156 7.67 16.54 9.24
N LEU A 157 8.35 15.87 8.28
CA LEU A 157 8.82 14.48 8.43
C LEU A 157 9.70 14.30 9.67
N ARG A 158 10.59 15.23 9.94
CA ARG A 158 11.43 15.21 11.15
C ARG A 158 10.60 15.31 12.43
N ARG A 159 9.59 16.20 12.47
CA ARG A 159 8.63 16.30 13.60
C ARG A 159 7.82 15.02 13.77
N MET A 160 7.46 14.36 12.66
CA MET A 160 6.79 13.05 12.65
C MET A 160 7.71 11.89 13.09
N ARG A 161 9.00 12.14 13.32
CA ARG A 161 10.05 11.15 13.61
C ARG A 161 10.18 10.13 12.48
N ARG A 162 10.02 10.59 11.22
CA ARG A 162 10.40 9.79 10.05
C ARG A 162 11.92 9.83 9.89
N VAL A 163 12.47 8.72 9.40
CA VAL A 163 13.94 8.52 9.27
C VAL A 163 14.46 8.85 7.88
N TYR A 164 13.62 9.42 7.02
CA TYR A 164 13.94 9.88 5.68
C TYR A 164 13.47 11.33 5.46
N THR A 165 14.03 11.97 4.44
CA THR A 165 13.62 13.29 3.95
C THR A 165 12.81 13.18 2.66
N ALA A 166 12.20 14.29 2.21
CA ALA A 166 11.50 14.34 0.93
C ALA A 166 12.44 14.03 -0.24
N GLU A 167 13.69 14.52 -0.21
CA GLU A 167 14.70 14.29 -1.24
C GLU A 167 15.10 12.81 -1.30
N GLN A 168 15.25 12.15 -0.15
CA GLN A 168 15.54 10.72 -0.10
C GLN A 168 14.37 9.89 -0.65
N TYR A 169 13.14 10.32 -0.36
CA TYR A 169 11.93 9.71 -0.95
C TYR A 169 11.93 9.86 -2.47
N ALA A 170 12.15 11.08 -3.00
CA ALA A 170 12.22 11.33 -4.43
C ALA A 170 13.30 10.48 -5.11
N LYS A 171 14.45 10.31 -4.45
CA LYS A 171 15.51 9.43 -4.94
C LYS A 171 15.03 7.96 -5.07
N VAL A 172 14.34 7.42 -4.08
CA VAL A 172 13.80 6.05 -4.14
C VAL A 172 12.81 5.90 -5.30
N VAL A 173 11.95 6.89 -5.53
CA VAL A 173 11.04 6.91 -6.69
C VAL A 173 11.82 6.89 -8.00
N ALA A 174 12.88 7.71 -8.12
CA ALA A 174 13.74 7.75 -9.30
C ALA A 174 14.48 6.41 -9.51
N ASP A 175 15.01 5.81 -8.45
CA ASP A 175 15.68 4.51 -8.48
C ASP A 175 14.73 3.39 -8.93
N LEU A 176 13.47 3.39 -8.44
CA LEU A 176 12.43 2.46 -8.90
C LEU A 176 12.12 2.64 -10.39
N ARG A 177 11.89 3.88 -10.84
CA ARG A 177 11.65 4.16 -12.26
C ARG A 177 12.82 3.69 -13.13
N ALA A 178 14.05 3.95 -12.72
CA ALA A 178 15.26 3.53 -13.43
C ALA A 178 15.40 1.99 -13.49
N ALA A 179 15.09 1.28 -12.40
CA ALA A 179 15.17 -0.17 -12.36
C ALA A 179 14.16 -0.87 -13.29
N TYR A 180 12.99 -0.25 -13.51
CA TYR A 180 12.00 -0.76 -14.46
C TYR A 180 12.25 -0.32 -15.91
N GLY A 181 13.12 0.66 -16.15
CA GLY A 181 13.49 1.15 -17.49
C GLY A 181 12.29 1.74 -18.24
N GLU A 182 11.97 1.19 -19.41
CA GLU A 182 10.83 1.64 -20.23
C GLU A 182 9.47 1.15 -19.72
N ARG A 183 9.46 0.16 -18.82
CA ARG A 183 8.21 -0.33 -18.22
C ARG A 183 7.65 0.72 -17.25
N PRO A 184 6.40 1.16 -17.40
CA PRO A 184 5.81 2.16 -16.51
C PRO A 184 5.72 1.63 -15.06
N VAL A 185 5.91 2.54 -14.11
CA VAL A 185 5.77 2.28 -12.67
C VAL A 185 4.81 3.31 -12.09
N SER A 186 3.83 2.85 -11.33
CA SER A 186 2.89 3.72 -10.64
C SER A 186 3.17 3.80 -9.14
N PHE A 187 2.85 4.95 -8.56
CA PHE A 187 3.03 5.22 -7.14
C PHE A 187 1.72 5.66 -6.51
N THR A 188 1.46 5.13 -5.33
CA THR A 188 0.40 5.61 -4.43
C THR A 188 1.00 5.92 -3.07
N THR A 189 0.37 6.80 -2.29
CA THR A 189 0.90 7.20 -0.99
C THR A 189 -0.17 7.66 -0.03
N ASP A 190 0.22 7.73 1.25
CA ASP A 190 -0.52 8.40 2.32
C ASP A 190 0.14 9.75 2.63
N CYS A 191 -0.68 10.78 2.89
CA CYS A 191 -0.21 12.08 3.33
C CYS A 191 -1.07 12.61 4.48
N ILE A 192 -0.41 13.05 5.56
CA ILE A 192 -1.05 13.64 6.74
C ILE A 192 -0.88 15.15 6.66
N CYS A 193 -1.97 15.91 6.67
CA CYS A 193 -1.97 17.37 6.74
C CYS A 193 -2.40 17.87 8.12
N GLY A 194 -1.90 19.06 8.50
CA GLY A 194 -2.19 19.68 9.78
C GLY A 194 -1.54 18.96 10.97
N PHE A 195 -0.35 18.40 10.76
CA PHE A 195 0.47 17.86 11.85
C PHE A 195 0.91 18.98 12.80
N PRO A 196 1.08 18.75 14.12
CA PRO A 196 1.53 19.78 15.05
C PRO A 196 2.79 20.51 14.57
N GLY A 197 2.74 21.84 14.54
CA GLY A 197 3.80 22.69 14.06
C GLY A 197 3.94 22.80 12.53
N GLU A 198 3.04 22.18 11.74
CA GLU A 198 3.01 22.36 10.29
C GLU A 198 2.55 23.78 9.95
N THR A 199 3.44 24.56 9.35
CA THR A 199 3.14 25.91 8.87
C THR A 199 2.40 25.89 7.52
N VAL A 200 1.93 27.04 7.05
CA VAL A 200 1.37 27.16 5.69
C VAL A 200 2.45 26.85 4.65
N ALA A 201 3.68 27.32 4.85
CA ALA A 201 4.80 27.05 3.95
C ALA A 201 5.14 25.55 3.89
N ASP A 202 5.16 24.84 5.03
CA ASP A 202 5.39 23.39 5.08
C ASP A 202 4.29 22.61 4.31
N PHE A 203 3.03 23.07 4.41
CA PHE A 203 1.91 22.51 3.67
C PHE A 203 2.04 22.74 2.16
N GLU A 204 2.41 23.96 1.74
CA GLU A 204 2.62 24.30 0.33
C GLU A 204 3.81 23.53 -0.27
N GLU A 205 4.90 23.34 0.48
CA GLU A 205 6.03 22.48 0.11
C GLU A 205 5.57 21.05 -0.11
N SER A 206 4.74 20.50 0.79
CA SER A 206 4.18 19.17 0.64
C SER A 206 3.30 19.05 -0.62
N CYS A 207 2.50 20.07 -0.92
CA CYS A 207 1.67 20.09 -2.14
C CYS A 207 2.54 20.15 -3.42
N ALA A 208 3.61 20.93 -3.41
CA ALA A 208 4.54 21.01 -4.53
C ALA A 208 5.25 19.66 -4.77
N PHE A 209 5.68 19.01 -3.69
CA PHE A 209 6.30 17.68 -3.76
C PHE A 209 5.35 16.61 -4.32
N LEU A 210 4.07 16.61 -3.94
CA LEU A 210 3.09 15.68 -4.51
C LEU A 210 2.97 15.83 -6.03
N LYS A 211 3.01 17.07 -6.55
CA LYS A 211 3.01 17.34 -8.01
C LYS A 211 4.28 16.83 -8.69
N GLU A 212 5.44 17.07 -8.07
CA GLU A 212 6.74 16.64 -8.60
C GLU A 212 6.80 15.12 -8.79
N ILE A 213 6.35 14.37 -7.80
CA ILE A 213 6.38 12.90 -7.86
C ILE A 213 5.35 12.35 -8.87
N GLY A 214 4.15 12.92 -8.96
CA GLY A 214 3.11 12.43 -9.86
C GLY A 214 2.50 11.11 -9.39
N PHE A 215 1.73 11.15 -8.30
CA PHE A 215 1.09 9.96 -7.75
C PHE A 215 -0.18 9.58 -8.49
N LEU A 216 -0.36 8.28 -8.76
CA LEU A 216 -1.64 7.73 -9.24
C LEU A 216 -2.76 7.93 -8.20
N LYS A 217 -2.42 7.87 -6.90
CA LYS A 217 -3.36 8.14 -5.81
C LYS A 217 -2.64 8.62 -4.56
N VAL A 218 -3.19 9.65 -3.95
CA VAL A 218 -2.78 10.13 -2.61
C VAL A 218 -3.95 9.94 -1.66
N HIS A 219 -3.75 9.23 -0.58
CA HIS A 219 -4.70 9.15 0.53
C HIS A 219 -4.39 10.28 1.51
N VAL A 220 -5.27 11.25 1.59
CA VAL A 220 -5.08 12.44 2.43
C VAL A 220 -5.82 12.27 3.75
N PHE A 221 -5.09 12.42 4.85
CA PHE A 221 -5.61 12.33 6.20
C PHE A 221 -5.38 13.64 6.96
N PRO A 222 -6.41 14.29 7.50
CA PRO A 222 -6.19 15.32 8.51
C PRO A 222 -5.59 14.66 9.75
N TYR A 223 -4.57 15.29 10.35
CA TYR A 223 -3.94 14.75 11.55
C TYR A 223 -4.98 14.52 12.66
N SER A 224 -5.05 13.28 13.14
CA SER A 224 -5.90 12.88 14.24
C SER A 224 -5.08 12.71 15.52
N ARG A 225 -5.36 13.52 16.53
CA ARG A 225 -4.71 13.47 17.84
C ARG A 225 -5.08 12.17 18.57
N ARG A 226 -4.08 11.32 18.81
CA ARG A 226 -4.30 9.99 19.41
C ARG A 226 -3.61 9.90 20.77
N SER A 227 -4.39 9.64 21.81
CA SER A 227 -3.85 9.42 23.16
C SER A 227 -2.77 8.34 23.19
N GLY A 228 -1.70 8.60 23.92
CA GLY A 228 -0.57 7.69 24.09
C GLY A 228 0.44 7.72 22.94
N THR A 229 0.32 8.64 21.98
CA THR A 229 1.37 8.92 21.00
C THR A 229 2.11 10.20 21.37
N PRO A 230 3.43 10.33 21.05
CA PRO A 230 4.18 11.55 21.34
C PRO A 230 3.55 12.81 20.79
N ALA A 231 3.02 12.78 19.56
CA ALA A 231 2.42 13.94 18.91
C ALA A 231 1.10 14.42 19.58
N TYR A 232 0.53 13.59 20.47
CA TYR A 232 -0.63 14.01 21.27
C TYR A 232 -0.31 15.24 22.12
N ASP A 233 0.89 15.29 22.70
CA ASP A 233 1.34 16.36 23.61
C ASP A 233 2.23 17.42 22.94
N PHE A 234 2.43 17.33 21.63
CA PHE A 234 3.22 18.34 20.93
C PHE A 234 2.52 19.72 21.00
N PRO A 235 3.29 20.81 21.18
CA PRO A 235 2.77 22.17 21.05
C PRO A 235 2.31 22.43 19.61
N ASP A 236 1.77 23.61 19.39
CA ASP A 236 1.39 24.12 18.07
C ASP A 236 0.43 23.20 17.29
N GLN A 237 -0.55 22.64 18.01
CA GLN A 237 -1.62 21.86 17.39
C GLN A 237 -2.37 22.73 16.39
N VAL A 238 -2.44 22.27 15.13
CA VAL A 238 -3.20 22.96 14.08
C VAL A 238 -4.70 22.87 14.40
N HIS A 239 -5.40 24.01 14.26
CA HIS A 239 -6.84 24.07 14.53
C HIS A 239 -7.63 23.16 13.57
N GLU A 240 -8.70 22.53 14.06
CA GLU A 240 -9.46 21.53 13.30
C GLU A 240 -9.98 22.06 11.95
N ARG A 241 -10.49 23.30 11.94
CA ARG A 241 -10.96 23.96 10.71
C ARG A 241 -9.84 24.07 9.67
N GLU A 242 -8.63 24.41 10.09
CA GLU A 242 -7.47 24.51 9.20
C GLU A 242 -7.04 23.17 8.66
N LYS A 243 -7.05 22.10 9.49
CA LYS A 243 -6.80 20.73 9.02
C LYS A 243 -7.79 20.33 7.92
N GLN A 244 -9.07 20.62 8.11
CA GLN A 244 -10.12 20.32 7.12
C GLN A 244 -9.92 21.12 5.83
N ASP A 245 -9.53 22.39 5.93
CA ASP A 245 -9.24 23.23 4.77
C ASP A 245 -8.01 22.73 3.99
N ARG A 246 -6.94 22.37 4.68
CA ARG A 246 -5.75 21.74 4.08
C ARG A 246 -6.09 20.39 3.43
N SER A 247 -6.87 19.55 4.11
CA SER A 247 -7.31 18.25 3.57
C SER A 247 -8.11 18.42 2.28
N ARG A 248 -9.04 19.37 2.23
CA ARG A 248 -9.81 19.64 1.00
C ARG A 248 -8.93 20.11 -0.15
N LYS A 249 -8.00 21.05 0.11
CA LYS A 249 -7.05 21.56 -0.89
C LYS A 249 -6.15 20.43 -1.43
N MET A 250 -5.60 19.60 -0.54
CA MET A 250 -4.71 18.51 -0.92
C MET A 250 -5.45 17.40 -1.68
N ASN A 251 -6.72 17.09 -1.32
CA ASN A 251 -7.52 16.12 -2.07
C ASN A 251 -7.85 16.61 -3.48
N ALA A 252 -8.19 17.90 -3.63
CA ALA A 252 -8.42 18.49 -4.96
C ALA A 252 -7.15 18.41 -5.83
N LEU A 253 -5.99 18.78 -5.24
CA LEU A 253 -4.70 18.66 -5.90
C LEU A 253 -4.38 17.20 -6.28
N ALA A 254 -4.62 16.26 -5.38
CA ALA A 254 -4.37 14.84 -5.62
C ALA A 254 -5.20 14.29 -6.81
N GLU A 255 -6.45 14.79 -6.97
CA GLU A 255 -7.29 14.42 -8.11
C GLU A 255 -6.80 15.04 -9.42
N ASP A 256 -6.31 16.28 -9.40
CA ASP A 256 -5.70 16.90 -10.58
C ASP A 256 -4.43 16.13 -11.00
N ILE A 257 -3.54 15.80 -10.06
CA ILE A 257 -2.35 14.98 -10.32
C ILE A 257 -2.74 13.62 -10.90
N ARG A 258 -3.73 12.96 -10.32
CA ARG A 258 -4.22 11.66 -10.80
C ARG A 258 -4.70 11.74 -12.25
N ARG A 259 -5.45 12.78 -12.59
CA ARG A 259 -5.96 13.00 -13.95
C ARG A 259 -4.82 13.15 -14.94
N ASP A 260 -3.80 13.95 -14.59
CA ASP A 260 -2.63 14.16 -15.45
C ASP A 260 -1.83 12.85 -15.64
N VAL A 261 -1.63 12.08 -14.55
CA VAL A 261 -0.95 10.78 -14.59
C VAL A 261 -1.71 9.79 -15.47
N LEU A 262 -3.04 9.69 -15.29
CA LEU A 262 -3.88 8.76 -16.07
C LEU A 262 -3.93 9.12 -17.56
N LYS A 263 -3.93 10.41 -17.88
CA LYS A 263 -3.84 10.86 -19.26
C LYS A 263 -2.55 10.40 -19.95
N GLY A 264 -1.46 10.30 -19.20
CA GLY A 264 -0.19 9.77 -19.72
C GLY A 264 -0.23 8.28 -20.07
N TYR A 265 -1.25 7.55 -19.64
CA TYR A 265 -1.42 6.11 -19.95
C TYR A 265 -2.45 5.83 -21.06
N GLU A 266 -3.08 6.85 -21.65
CA GLU A 266 -3.99 6.66 -22.79
C GLU A 266 -3.28 6.01 -23.97
N GLY A 267 -3.90 4.97 -24.54
CA GLY A 267 -3.33 4.17 -25.63
C GLY A 267 -2.34 3.10 -25.22
N MET A 268 -1.97 3.02 -23.95
CA MET A 268 -1.06 1.99 -23.44
C MET A 268 -1.77 0.64 -23.31
N GLU A 269 -1.07 -0.42 -23.66
CA GLU A 269 -1.52 -1.79 -23.40
C GLU A 269 -1.12 -2.22 -21.98
N ASP A 270 -2.04 -2.88 -21.27
CA ASP A 270 -1.79 -3.50 -19.96
C ASP A 270 -2.71 -4.71 -19.77
N GLU A 271 -2.50 -5.44 -18.72
CA GLU A 271 -3.37 -6.54 -18.31
C GLU A 271 -4.34 -6.07 -17.22
N VAL A 272 -5.58 -6.53 -17.26
CA VAL A 272 -6.61 -6.25 -16.24
C VAL A 272 -7.06 -7.55 -15.58
N LEU A 273 -7.04 -7.58 -14.25
CA LEU A 273 -7.79 -8.58 -13.50
C LEU A 273 -9.25 -8.12 -13.44
N LEU A 274 -10.16 -8.91 -14.03
CA LEU A 274 -11.60 -8.66 -13.99
C LEU A 274 -12.11 -8.94 -12.57
N GLU A 275 -12.80 -7.96 -11.97
CA GLU A 275 -13.28 -8.09 -10.59
C GLU A 275 -14.81 -8.16 -10.53
N THR A 276 -15.47 -7.02 -10.52
CA THR A 276 -16.93 -6.94 -10.32
C THR A 276 -17.64 -6.84 -11.65
N PRO A 277 -18.57 -7.77 -11.97
CA PRO A 277 -19.41 -7.62 -13.14
C PRO A 277 -20.42 -6.47 -12.90
N LEU A 278 -20.52 -5.56 -13.86
CA LEU A 278 -21.54 -4.50 -13.92
C LEU A 278 -22.72 -4.94 -14.78
N SER A 279 -22.48 -5.84 -15.75
CA SER A 279 -23.47 -6.50 -16.58
C SER A 279 -22.92 -7.85 -17.08
N GLU A 280 -23.63 -8.54 -17.98
CA GLU A 280 -23.17 -9.80 -18.60
C GLU A 280 -21.83 -9.66 -19.37
N THR A 281 -21.51 -8.46 -19.84
CA THR A 281 -20.32 -8.22 -20.66
C THR A 281 -19.38 -7.15 -20.08
N LEU A 282 -19.80 -6.39 -19.08
CA LEU A 282 -19.06 -5.24 -18.57
C LEU A 282 -18.53 -5.53 -17.17
N PHE A 283 -17.23 -5.34 -17.00
CA PHE A 283 -16.53 -5.59 -15.73
C PHE A 283 -15.76 -4.35 -15.26
N THR A 284 -15.63 -4.22 -13.96
CA THR A 284 -14.57 -3.39 -13.37
C THR A 284 -13.36 -4.26 -13.07
N GLY A 285 -12.19 -3.63 -12.96
CA GLY A 285 -10.96 -4.31 -12.58
C GLY A 285 -9.81 -3.35 -12.37
N TYR A 286 -8.64 -3.92 -12.17
CA TYR A 286 -7.40 -3.15 -12.00
C TYR A 286 -6.29 -3.70 -12.90
N THR A 287 -5.53 -2.76 -13.48
CA THR A 287 -4.33 -3.11 -14.25
C THR A 287 -3.18 -3.52 -13.32
N ARG A 288 -2.04 -3.94 -13.90
CA ARG A 288 -0.80 -4.18 -13.14
C ARG A 288 -0.32 -2.91 -12.43
N LEU A 289 -0.56 -1.74 -13.01
CA LEU A 289 -0.25 -0.42 -12.43
C LEU A 289 -1.26 0.04 -11.38
N TYR A 290 -2.27 -0.77 -11.07
CA TYR A 290 -3.37 -0.43 -10.15
C TYR A 290 -4.28 0.69 -10.67
N ILE A 291 -4.37 0.83 -11.98
CA ILE A 291 -5.31 1.75 -12.63
C ILE A 291 -6.69 1.11 -12.58
N PRO A 292 -7.71 1.78 -12.00
CA PRO A 292 -9.08 1.27 -12.02
C PRO A 292 -9.66 1.43 -13.44
N VAL A 293 -10.20 0.33 -13.97
CA VAL A 293 -10.75 0.31 -15.32
C VAL A 293 -12.20 -0.19 -15.34
N VAL A 294 -12.89 0.16 -16.42
CA VAL A 294 -14.11 -0.49 -16.86
C VAL A 294 -13.86 -1.04 -18.26
N VAL A 295 -14.16 -2.32 -18.47
CA VAL A 295 -13.88 -3.01 -19.73
C VAL A 295 -15.05 -3.90 -20.16
N SER A 296 -15.36 -3.90 -21.45
CA SER A 296 -16.30 -4.85 -22.05
C SER A 296 -15.53 -6.13 -22.40
N ALA A 297 -15.85 -7.23 -21.72
CA ALA A 297 -15.19 -8.53 -21.86
C ALA A 297 -16.23 -9.66 -21.98
N PRO A 298 -16.96 -9.75 -23.10
CA PRO A 298 -17.97 -10.78 -23.32
C PRO A 298 -17.34 -12.17 -23.29
N GLY A 299 -18.01 -13.11 -22.63
CA GLY A 299 -17.52 -14.50 -22.48
C GLY A 299 -16.43 -14.69 -21.44
N HIS A 300 -16.10 -13.66 -20.67
CA HIS A 300 -15.15 -13.77 -19.56
C HIS A 300 -15.87 -13.74 -18.22
N GLU A 301 -15.13 -14.10 -17.18
CA GLU A 301 -15.60 -14.19 -15.80
C GLU A 301 -14.69 -13.41 -14.82
N SER A 302 -15.24 -13.07 -13.66
CA SER A 302 -14.45 -12.47 -12.58
C SER A 302 -13.27 -13.37 -12.18
N GLY A 303 -12.12 -12.77 -11.89
CA GLY A 303 -10.88 -13.47 -11.57
C GLY A 303 -10.01 -13.81 -12.78
N GLN A 304 -10.50 -13.63 -14.00
CA GLN A 304 -9.67 -13.77 -15.21
C GLN A 304 -8.85 -12.52 -15.47
N ILE A 305 -7.68 -12.72 -16.09
CA ILE A 305 -6.80 -11.64 -16.55
C ILE A 305 -6.94 -11.52 -18.04
N VAL A 306 -7.19 -10.31 -18.53
CA VAL A 306 -7.37 -9.98 -19.94
C VAL A 306 -6.42 -8.87 -20.37
N HIS A 307 -6.00 -8.86 -21.64
CA HIS A 307 -5.17 -7.80 -22.21
C HIS A 307 -6.07 -6.70 -22.74
N VAL A 308 -5.71 -5.47 -22.47
CA VAL A 308 -6.52 -4.30 -22.85
C VAL A 308 -5.64 -3.14 -23.30
N THR A 309 -6.22 -2.29 -24.15
CA THR A 309 -5.73 -0.94 -24.43
C THR A 309 -6.47 0.05 -23.54
N LEU A 310 -5.74 0.90 -22.81
CA LEU A 310 -6.29 1.93 -21.94
C LEU A 310 -6.79 3.12 -22.78
N GLY A 311 -7.98 3.60 -22.49
CA GLY A 311 -8.58 4.78 -23.11
C GLY A 311 -8.69 5.94 -22.12
N GLU A 312 -9.74 6.73 -22.29
CA GLU A 312 -9.97 7.96 -21.52
C GLU A 312 -10.40 7.68 -20.08
N TYR A 313 -9.94 8.53 -19.17
CA TYR A 313 -10.38 8.60 -17.77
C TYR A 313 -11.67 9.42 -17.63
N ASP A 314 -12.74 8.84 -17.12
CA ASP A 314 -14.07 9.48 -17.03
C ASP A 314 -14.30 10.24 -15.69
N GLY A 315 -13.30 10.31 -14.83
CA GLY A 315 -13.38 10.91 -13.49
C GLY A 315 -13.48 9.86 -12.36
N GLU A 316 -13.77 8.61 -12.68
CA GLU A 316 -13.82 7.49 -11.73
C GLU A 316 -12.90 6.35 -12.18
N ARG A 317 -13.01 5.94 -13.44
CA ARG A 317 -12.28 4.81 -14.06
C ARG A 317 -11.78 5.17 -15.44
N VAL A 318 -10.79 4.40 -15.88
CA VAL A 318 -10.33 4.44 -17.26
C VAL A 318 -11.18 3.45 -18.08
N ARG A 319 -11.69 3.89 -19.22
CA ARG A 319 -12.32 2.98 -20.18
C ARG A 319 -11.24 2.15 -20.86
N ALA A 320 -11.43 0.85 -20.94
CA ALA A 320 -10.47 -0.03 -21.58
C ALA A 320 -11.16 -0.93 -22.61
N ALA A 321 -10.45 -1.24 -23.68
CA ALA A 321 -10.90 -2.13 -24.75
C ALA A 321 -10.04 -3.39 -24.75
N LEU A 322 -10.63 -4.56 -25.00
CA LEU A 322 -9.86 -5.79 -25.22
C LEU A 322 -8.96 -5.63 -26.44
N CYS A 323 -7.71 -6.13 -26.35
CA CYS A 323 -6.77 -6.23 -27.46
C CYS A 323 -7.14 -7.38 -28.40
#